data_6200833fa472a7415bde7d33339b2a95
#
_entry.id   6200833fa472a7415bde7d33339b2a95
#
_cell.length_a   1.000
_cell.length_b   1.000
_cell.length_c   1.000
_cell.angle_alpha   90.00
_cell.angle_beta   90.00
_cell.angle_gamma   90.00
#
_symmetry.space_group_name_H-M   'P 1'
#
loop_
_entity.id
_entity.type
_entity.pdbx_description
1 polymer ?
#
loop_
_entity_poly.entity_id
_entity_poly.type
_entity_poly.pdbx_seq_one_letter_code
_entity_poly.pdbx_strand_id
1 'polypeptide(L)'
;MPTDTRLGRVRAELRSLLVLATPIIIAQLAHTAMGFVDTVMAGRVSPQDLAAVALGNSIWVPVFLLMTGVLLATTPKVAQRFGAGDEAAIGPLVRQALWLALAVGGGAAVLLWNAEFVLRAMNVDPALVTPAMGYLRAVACGFPAVALYHVLRCFSDGLGHTRPSMVLGIIGLLLNIPANYIFIYGKFGLPAMGGVGCGWATALVMGFMLVGMLVWVRWAPCYRASALFARFEWPQWLVIRRLLAIGVPIGVAVFAEASIFAVIALLIGGLGATVVAGHQIALNFSSMVFMIPYSLGMAATVRVGQALGRGQPREARFAAGVSMGAALGYACLSASLMLLLREQIAQIYTPDKAVIAVAATLIVYSALFQFSDAIQVTAAGALRGYQDTRITMLLTLFAYWGIGLPVGYVLGLSDWLGAPSGPSGLWQGLVVGLTCAAVMLAIRLARSARKRIRQVI
;
A
#
# COMPACT_ATOMS: atom_id res chain seq x y z
N MET A 1 25.70 27.77 -2.86
CA MET A 1 27.12 27.48 -2.87
C MET A 1 27.52 26.42 -1.84
N PRO A 2 27.18 25.23 -1.79
CA PRO A 2 28.04 24.05 -1.51
C PRO A 2 27.52 22.80 -2.24
N THR A 3 27.09 22.92 -3.49
CA THR A 3 26.45 21.84 -4.25
C THR A 3 27.37 21.13 -5.25
N ASP A 4 28.61 21.56 -5.37
CA ASP A 4 29.55 21.00 -6.36
C ASP A 4 30.20 19.68 -5.91
N THR A 5 30.12 19.33 -4.66
CA THR A 5 30.60 18.04 -4.17
C THR A 5 29.54 16.96 -4.35
N ARG A 6 29.95 15.74 -4.66
CA ARG A 6 29.05 14.56 -4.73
C ARG A 6 28.19 14.41 -3.47
N LEU A 7 28.77 14.71 -2.30
CA LEU A 7 28.08 14.67 -1.00
C LEU A 7 26.99 15.74 -0.89
N GLY A 8 27.26 16.96 -1.39
CA GLY A 8 26.27 18.05 -1.42
C GLY A 8 25.05 17.71 -2.27
N ARG A 9 25.26 17.10 -3.44
CA ARG A 9 24.18 16.59 -4.30
C ARG A 9 23.36 15.49 -3.64
N VAL A 10 24.01 14.53 -2.98
CA VAL A 10 23.30 13.46 -2.23
C VAL A 10 22.46 14.07 -1.12
N ARG A 11 22.98 15.00 -0.33
CA ARG A 11 22.24 15.67 0.75
C ARG A 11 21.04 16.46 0.22
N ALA A 12 21.20 17.18 -0.89
CA ALA A 12 20.11 17.93 -1.51
C ALA A 12 18.99 17.01 -2.02
N GLU A 13 19.35 15.91 -2.71
CA GLU A 13 18.38 14.93 -3.20
C GLU A 13 17.68 14.20 -2.05
N LEU A 14 18.43 13.79 -1.02
CA LEU A 14 17.87 13.15 0.17
C LEU A 14 16.88 14.08 0.88
N ARG A 15 17.21 15.37 1.03
CA ARG A 15 16.27 16.37 1.57
C ARG A 15 15.00 16.46 0.74
N SER A 16 15.12 16.52 -0.58
CA SER A 16 13.97 16.58 -1.49
C SER A 16 13.11 15.32 -1.40
N LEU A 17 13.75 14.15 -1.29
CA LEU A 17 13.06 12.87 -1.09
C LEU A 17 12.31 12.84 0.24
N LEU A 18 12.95 13.24 1.34
CA LEU A 18 12.35 13.23 2.68
C LEU A 18 11.20 14.22 2.80
N VAL A 19 11.29 15.40 2.17
CA VAL A 19 10.19 16.38 2.14
C VAL A 19 8.94 15.81 1.47
N LEU A 20 9.10 14.95 0.45
CA LEU A 20 7.99 14.23 -0.18
C LEU A 20 7.54 13.03 0.65
N ALA A 21 8.49 12.23 1.15
CA ALA A 21 8.20 10.98 1.83
C ALA A 21 7.55 11.18 3.21
N THR A 22 7.98 12.18 3.98
CA THR A 22 7.46 12.38 5.35
C THR A 22 5.94 12.57 5.41
N PRO A 23 5.31 13.45 4.58
CA PRO A 23 3.86 13.54 4.57
C PRO A 23 3.18 12.24 4.10
N ILE A 24 3.79 11.50 3.17
CA ILE A 24 3.26 10.21 2.72
C ILE A 24 3.31 9.19 3.86
N ILE A 25 4.42 9.12 4.62
CA ILE A 25 4.56 8.25 5.79
C ILE A 25 3.44 8.53 6.80
N ILE A 26 3.24 9.80 7.14
CA ILE A 26 2.21 10.20 8.12
C ILE A 26 0.81 9.82 7.62
N ALA A 27 0.52 10.05 6.33
CA ALA A 27 -0.76 9.65 5.73
C ALA A 27 -0.97 8.12 5.80
N GLN A 28 0.06 7.33 5.49
CA GLN A 28 -0.02 5.86 5.53
C GLN A 28 -0.21 5.35 6.97
N LEU A 29 0.50 5.91 7.93
CA LEU A 29 0.32 5.58 9.35
C LEU A 29 -1.08 5.94 9.84
N ALA A 30 -1.63 7.10 9.43
CA ALA A 30 -3.00 7.47 9.76
C ALA A 30 -4.02 6.47 9.19
N HIS A 31 -3.84 6.01 7.95
CA HIS A 31 -4.70 4.98 7.35
C HIS A 31 -4.61 3.64 8.10
N THR A 32 -3.40 3.22 8.48
CA THR A 32 -3.22 1.99 9.27
C THR A 32 -3.89 2.12 10.65
N ALA A 33 -3.76 3.29 11.29
CA ALA A 33 -4.38 3.57 12.58
C ALA A 33 -5.92 3.55 12.52
N MET A 34 -6.54 4.00 11.40
CA MET A 34 -8.00 3.87 11.23
C MET A 34 -8.47 2.42 11.30
N GLY A 35 -7.82 1.51 10.58
CA GLY A 35 -8.15 0.08 10.63
C GLY A 35 -7.96 -0.54 12.03
N PHE A 36 -6.95 -0.08 12.78
CA PHE A 36 -6.77 -0.49 14.17
C PHE A 36 -7.91 0.00 15.07
N VAL A 37 -8.31 1.26 14.94
CA VAL A 37 -9.44 1.85 15.68
C VAL A 37 -10.74 1.08 15.39
N ASP A 38 -11.03 0.80 14.13
CA ASP A 38 -12.21 0.04 13.70
C ASP A 38 -12.25 -1.33 14.40
N THR A 39 -11.14 -2.06 14.39
CA THR A 39 -11.02 -3.39 14.99
C THR A 39 -11.20 -3.34 16.52
N VAL A 40 -10.56 -2.38 17.20
CA VAL A 40 -10.67 -2.23 18.66
C VAL A 40 -12.09 -1.85 19.08
N MET A 41 -12.72 -0.95 18.35
CA MET A 41 -14.07 -0.48 18.69
C MET A 41 -15.12 -1.56 18.41
N ALA A 42 -15.02 -2.31 17.30
CA ALA A 42 -15.89 -3.46 17.04
C ALA A 42 -15.72 -4.57 18.09
N GLY A 43 -14.49 -4.86 18.49
CA GLY A 43 -14.20 -5.88 19.49
C GLY A 43 -14.75 -5.57 20.90
N ARG A 44 -14.98 -4.29 21.19
CA ARG A 44 -15.63 -3.88 22.46
C ARG A 44 -17.14 -4.07 22.48
N VAL A 45 -17.78 -4.29 21.35
CA VAL A 45 -19.21 -4.56 21.26
C VAL A 45 -19.50 -6.02 21.50
N SER A 46 -18.99 -6.89 20.64
CA SER A 46 -19.14 -8.33 20.77
C SER A 46 -18.05 -9.09 19.99
N PRO A 47 -17.76 -10.36 20.36
CA PRO A 47 -16.90 -11.22 19.56
C PRO A 47 -17.45 -11.47 18.15
N GLN A 48 -18.77 -11.48 17.98
CA GLN A 48 -19.43 -11.68 16.68
C GLN A 48 -19.22 -10.47 15.77
N ASP A 49 -19.34 -9.23 16.29
CA ASP A 49 -19.07 -8.01 15.54
C ASP A 49 -17.60 -7.93 15.10
N LEU A 50 -16.67 -8.29 15.99
CA LEU A 50 -15.25 -8.38 15.67
C LEU A 50 -15.00 -9.39 14.53
N ALA A 51 -15.60 -10.58 14.61
CA ALA A 51 -15.48 -11.61 13.61
C ALA A 51 -16.07 -11.16 12.25
N ALA A 52 -17.21 -10.48 12.26
CA ALA A 52 -17.84 -9.95 11.05
C ALA A 52 -16.96 -8.89 10.37
N VAL A 53 -16.38 -7.95 11.13
CA VAL A 53 -15.44 -6.94 10.63
C VAL A 53 -14.17 -7.60 10.09
N ALA A 54 -13.61 -8.59 10.79
CA ALA A 54 -12.41 -9.32 10.35
C ALA A 54 -12.65 -10.07 9.03
N LEU A 55 -13.79 -10.76 8.90
CA LEU A 55 -14.21 -11.43 7.66
C LEU A 55 -14.40 -10.43 6.52
N GLY A 56 -15.08 -9.32 6.80
CA GLY A 56 -15.24 -8.25 5.83
C GLY A 56 -13.90 -7.68 5.36
N ASN A 57 -12.98 -7.40 6.28
CA ASN A 57 -11.63 -6.91 5.97
C ASN A 57 -10.86 -7.87 5.07
N SER A 58 -10.97 -9.17 5.29
CA SER A 58 -10.28 -10.18 4.46
C SER A 58 -10.74 -10.18 2.99
N ILE A 59 -11.94 -9.65 2.71
CA ILE A 59 -12.49 -9.57 1.35
C ILE A 59 -12.25 -8.19 0.73
N TRP A 60 -12.56 -7.09 1.44
CA TRP A 60 -12.46 -5.78 0.80
C TRP A 60 -11.03 -5.24 0.68
N VAL A 61 -10.13 -5.59 1.61
CA VAL A 61 -8.74 -5.09 1.56
C VAL A 61 -7.99 -5.53 0.30
N PRO A 62 -8.03 -6.80 -0.15
CA PRO A 62 -7.44 -7.21 -1.43
C PRO A 62 -8.03 -6.46 -2.63
N VAL A 63 -9.35 -6.24 -2.66
CA VAL A 63 -10.03 -5.48 -3.72
C VAL A 63 -9.57 -4.02 -3.71
N PHE A 64 -9.44 -3.43 -2.53
CA PHE A 64 -8.91 -2.07 -2.35
C PHE A 64 -7.46 -1.94 -2.83
N LEU A 65 -6.60 -2.88 -2.48
CA LEU A 65 -5.19 -2.89 -2.92
C LEU A 65 -5.06 -3.02 -4.43
N LEU A 66 -5.85 -3.89 -5.05
CA LEU A 66 -5.90 -4.02 -6.51
C LEU A 66 -6.34 -2.71 -7.17
N MET A 67 -7.46 -2.14 -6.69
CA MET A 67 -8.02 -0.88 -7.18
C MET A 67 -7.02 0.27 -7.06
N THR A 68 -6.45 0.48 -5.87
CA THR A 68 -5.49 1.56 -5.64
C THR A 68 -4.21 1.38 -6.45
N GLY A 69 -3.74 0.14 -6.60
CA GLY A 69 -2.61 -0.20 -7.45
C GLY A 69 -2.85 0.17 -8.92
N VAL A 70 -4.04 -0.09 -9.46
CA VAL A 70 -4.41 0.33 -10.82
C VAL A 70 -4.38 1.86 -10.96
N LEU A 71 -4.91 2.58 -9.99
CA LEU A 71 -5.00 4.04 -10.01
C LEU A 71 -3.65 4.73 -9.77
N LEU A 72 -2.66 4.04 -9.17
CA LEU A 72 -1.29 4.53 -8.99
C LEU A 72 -0.59 4.88 -10.32
N ALA A 73 -1.07 4.41 -11.47
CA ALA A 73 -0.56 4.82 -12.79
C ALA A 73 -0.61 6.33 -13.02
N THR A 74 -1.48 7.04 -12.34
CA THR A 74 -1.65 8.50 -12.44
C THR A 74 -0.39 9.22 -11.96
N THR A 75 0.23 8.81 -10.85
CA THR A 75 1.40 9.47 -10.26
C THR A 75 2.59 9.61 -11.23
N PRO A 76 3.14 8.54 -11.85
CA PRO A 76 4.28 8.67 -12.75
C PRO A 76 3.95 9.45 -14.02
N LYS A 77 2.71 9.39 -14.52
CA LYS A 77 2.26 10.16 -15.68
C LYS A 77 2.22 11.65 -15.36
N VAL A 78 1.63 12.03 -14.23
CA VAL A 78 1.60 13.43 -13.77
C VAL A 78 3.01 13.93 -13.50
N ALA A 79 3.83 13.17 -12.79
CA ALA A 79 5.21 13.54 -12.46
C ALA A 79 6.05 13.81 -13.71
N GLN A 80 5.93 12.97 -14.77
CA GLN A 80 6.64 13.19 -16.02
C GLN A 80 6.15 14.45 -16.77
N ARG A 81 4.83 14.69 -16.84
CA ARG A 81 4.27 15.91 -17.45
C ARG A 81 4.70 17.16 -16.71
N PHE A 82 4.63 17.14 -15.38
CA PHE A 82 5.09 18.23 -14.53
C PHE A 82 6.59 18.51 -14.73
N GLY A 83 7.42 17.46 -14.74
CA GLY A 83 8.84 17.58 -15.02
C GLY A 83 9.15 18.17 -16.40
N ALA A 84 8.32 17.88 -17.41
CA ALA A 84 8.44 18.42 -18.76
C ALA A 84 7.94 19.88 -18.90
N GLY A 85 7.38 20.48 -17.85
CA GLY A 85 6.75 21.80 -17.89
C GLY A 85 5.40 21.84 -18.64
N ASP A 86 4.84 20.67 -18.97
CA ASP A 86 3.59 20.54 -19.71
C ASP A 86 2.40 20.41 -18.74
N GLU A 87 2.21 21.45 -17.91
CA GLU A 87 1.18 21.46 -16.89
C GLU A 87 -0.24 21.47 -17.49
N ALA A 88 -0.41 22.07 -18.67
CA ALA A 88 -1.68 22.11 -19.37
C ALA A 88 -2.22 20.73 -19.77
N ALA A 89 -1.33 19.77 -20.05
CA ALA A 89 -1.69 18.39 -20.39
C ALA A 89 -2.02 17.52 -19.15
N ILE A 90 -1.76 18.01 -17.95
CA ILE A 90 -2.04 17.27 -16.71
C ILE A 90 -3.55 17.20 -16.45
N GLY A 91 -4.27 18.32 -16.60
CA GLY A 91 -5.72 18.37 -16.37
C GLY A 91 -6.50 17.36 -17.20
N PRO A 92 -6.34 17.31 -18.55
CA PRO A 92 -6.96 16.28 -19.40
C PRO A 92 -6.64 14.85 -18.93
N LEU A 93 -5.38 14.59 -18.61
CA LEU A 93 -4.96 13.26 -18.11
C LEU A 93 -5.69 12.87 -16.81
N VAL A 94 -5.76 13.78 -15.85
CA VAL A 94 -6.41 13.52 -14.55
C VAL A 94 -7.91 13.36 -14.70
N ARG A 95 -8.58 14.13 -15.58
CA ARG A 95 -10.01 13.93 -15.90
C ARG A 95 -10.28 12.51 -16.43
N GLN A 96 -9.41 11.98 -17.29
CA GLN A 96 -9.53 10.59 -17.76
C GLN A 96 -9.23 9.57 -16.65
N ALA A 97 -8.29 9.87 -15.76
CA ALA A 97 -8.02 9.03 -14.57
C ALA A 97 -9.20 9.03 -13.58
N LEU A 98 -9.96 10.13 -13.45
CA LEU A 98 -11.18 10.18 -12.64
C LEU A 98 -12.29 9.29 -13.22
N TRP A 99 -12.46 9.25 -14.56
CA TRP A 99 -13.37 8.30 -15.20
C TRP A 99 -12.96 6.85 -14.95
N LEU A 100 -11.67 6.57 -15.04
CA LEU A 100 -11.14 5.25 -14.68
C LEU A 100 -11.42 4.92 -13.21
N ALA A 101 -11.25 5.89 -12.31
CA ALA A 101 -11.54 5.70 -10.87
C ALA A 101 -13.01 5.37 -10.62
N LEU A 102 -13.94 6.07 -11.29
CA LEU A 102 -15.36 5.78 -11.21
C LEU A 102 -15.70 4.37 -11.71
N ALA A 103 -15.10 3.95 -12.84
CA ALA A 103 -15.34 2.63 -13.39
C ALA A 103 -14.79 1.52 -12.48
N VAL A 104 -13.54 1.66 -11.99
CA VAL A 104 -12.88 0.64 -11.15
C VAL A 104 -13.47 0.66 -9.74
N GLY A 105 -13.70 1.84 -9.15
CA GLY A 105 -14.33 2.00 -7.83
C GLY A 105 -15.77 1.54 -7.82
N GLY A 106 -16.55 1.86 -8.86
CA GLY A 106 -17.93 1.36 -9.03
C GLY A 106 -17.97 -0.15 -9.24
N GLY A 107 -17.07 -0.70 -10.06
CA GLY A 107 -16.93 -2.14 -10.25
C GLY A 107 -16.56 -2.87 -8.95
N ALA A 108 -15.62 -2.31 -8.18
CA ALA A 108 -15.26 -2.83 -6.86
C ALA A 108 -16.43 -2.76 -5.87
N ALA A 109 -17.20 -1.67 -5.88
CA ALA A 109 -18.40 -1.54 -5.05
C ALA A 109 -19.45 -2.62 -5.39
N VAL A 110 -19.72 -2.85 -6.68
CA VAL A 110 -20.65 -3.88 -7.14
C VAL A 110 -20.16 -5.28 -6.74
N LEU A 111 -18.85 -5.54 -6.87
CA LEU A 111 -18.24 -6.81 -6.44
C LEU A 111 -18.46 -7.05 -4.94
N LEU A 112 -18.17 -6.07 -4.10
CA LEU A 112 -18.31 -6.18 -2.65
C LEU A 112 -19.78 -6.28 -2.22
N TRP A 113 -20.68 -5.56 -2.91
CA TRP A 113 -22.12 -5.63 -2.65
C TRP A 113 -22.69 -7.04 -2.85
N ASN A 114 -22.11 -7.79 -3.79
CA ASN A 114 -22.50 -9.15 -4.13
C ASN A 114 -21.53 -10.22 -3.60
N ALA A 115 -20.66 -9.90 -2.63
CA ALA A 115 -19.62 -10.81 -2.14
C ALA A 115 -20.14 -11.99 -1.29
N GLU A 116 -21.45 -12.14 -1.13
CA GLU A 116 -22.05 -13.23 -0.36
C GLU A 116 -21.65 -14.63 -0.87
N PHE A 117 -21.48 -14.77 -2.21
CA PHE A 117 -21.02 -16.03 -2.81
C PHE A 117 -19.61 -16.41 -2.32
N VAL A 118 -18.73 -15.44 -2.06
CA VAL A 118 -17.38 -15.68 -1.54
C VAL A 118 -17.46 -16.23 -0.11
N LEU A 119 -18.27 -15.61 0.76
CA LEU A 119 -18.45 -16.05 2.15
C LEU A 119 -19.04 -17.47 2.19
N ARG A 120 -20.02 -17.77 1.34
CA ARG A 120 -20.60 -19.11 1.24
C ARG A 120 -19.61 -20.15 0.72
N ALA A 121 -18.81 -19.80 -0.31
CA ALA A 121 -17.78 -20.68 -0.84
C ALA A 121 -16.65 -20.98 0.17
N MET A 122 -16.41 -20.06 1.11
CA MET A 122 -15.46 -20.23 2.22
C MET A 122 -16.05 -21.05 3.39
N ASN A 123 -17.30 -21.53 3.32
CA ASN A 123 -17.99 -22.24 4.38
C ASN A 123 -18.02 -21.46 5.71
N VAL A 124 -18.22 -20.13 5.63
CA VAL A 124 -18.35 -19.28 6.81
C VAL A 124 -19.66 -19.61 7.53
N ASP A 125 -19.62 -19.59 8.87
CA ASP A 125 -20.81 -19.79 9.71
C ASP A 125 -21.97 -18.88 9.25
N PRO A 126 -23.15 -19.46 8.93
CA PRO A 126 -24.32 -18.68 8.50
C PRO A 126 -24.68 -17.52 9.42
N ALA A 127 -24.41 -17.65 10.74
CA ALA A 127 -24.65 -16.59 11.72
C ALA A 127 -23.76 -15.33 11.49
N LEU A 128 -22.58 -15.50 10.87
CA LEU A 128 -21.64 -14.41 10.59
C LEU A 128 -21.83 -13.82 9.18
N VAL A 129 -22.49 -14.54 8.26
CA VAL A 129 -22.66 -14.06 6.87
C VAL A 129 -23.45 -12.76 6.82
N THR A 130 -24.58 -12.67 7.52
CA THR A 130 -25.44 -11.48 7.50
C THR A 130 -24.73 -10.23 8.04
N PRO A 131 -24.09 -10.23 9.22
CA PRO A 131 -23.35 -9.05 9.71
C PRO A 131 -22.12 -8.73 8.86
N ALA A 132 -21.38 -9.71 8.34
CA ALA A 132 -20.25 -9.48 7.44
C ALA A 132 -20.69 -8.84 6.12
N MET A 133 -21.81 -9.30 5.54
CA MET A 133 -22.39 -8.67 4.34
C MET A 133 -22.92 -7.26 4.62
N GLY A 134 -23.51 -7.01 5.79
CA GLY A 134 -23.90 -5.67 6.22
C GLY A 134 -22.71 -4.71 6.24
N TYR A 135 -21.59 -5.15 6.83
CA TYR A 135 -20.33 -4.40 6.84
C TYR A 135 -19.78 -4.17 5.43
N LEU A 136 -19.69 -5.21 4.59
CA LEU A 136 -19.19 -5.10 3.21
C LEU A 136 -20.03 -4.15 2.35
N ARG A 137 -21.35 -4.19 2.46
CA ARG A 137 -22.24 -3.27 1.73
C ARG A 137 -22.06 -1.83 2.19
N ALA A 138 -21.91 -1.60 3.50
CA ALA A 138 -21.62 -0.27 4.02
C ALA A 138 -20.29 0.29 3.48
N VAL A 139 -19.22 -0.48 3.55
CA VAL A 139 -17.90 -0.09 2.99
C VAL A 139 -17.98 0.11 1.47
N ALA A 140 -18.70 -0.74 0.73
CA ALA A 140 -18.87 -0.66 -0.72
C ALA A 140 -19.40 0.70 -1.18
N CYS A 141 -20.30 1.34 -0.41
CA CYS A 141 -20.80 2.69 -0.68
C CYS A 141 -19.66 3.74 -0.72
N GLY A 142 -18.59 3.54 0.03
CA GLY A 142 -17.43 4.43 0.06
C GLY A 142 -16.43 4.22 -1.08
N PHE A 143 -16.48 3.07 -1.79
CA PHE A 143 -15.46 2.73 -2.79
C PHE A 143 -15.34 3.71 -3.96
N PRO A 144 -16.43 4.19 -4.58
CA PRO A 144 -16.32 5.21 -5.62
C PRO A 144 -15.66 6.49 -5.10
N ALA A 145 -15.99 6.89 -3.87
CA ALA A 145 -15.41 8.09 -3.25
C ALA A 145 -13.90 7.94 -2.99
N VAL A 146 -13.47 6.82 -2.40
CA VAL A 146 -12.05 6.58 -2.14
C VAL A 146 -11.24 6.39 -3.43
N ALA A 147 -11.82 5.82 -4.49
CA ALA A 147 -11.17 5.71 -5.79
C ALA A 147 -10.90 7.10 -6.40
N LEU A 148 -11.89 7.99 -6.39
CA LEU A 148 -11.73 9.38 -6.84
C LEU A 148 -10.71 10.14 -5.99
N TYR A 149 -10.80 10.02 -4.66
CA TYR A 149 -9.80 10.57 -3.74
C TYR A 149 -8.39 10.09 -4.08
N HIS A 150 -8.23 8.80 -4.35
CA HIS A 150 -6.91 8.22 -4.66
C HIS A 150 -6.30 8.79 -5.93
N VAL A 151 -7.09 9.02 -6.99
CA VAL A 151 -6.61 9.70 -8.22
C VAL A 151 -6.19 11.14 -7.94
N LEU A 152 -6.99 11.90 -7.17
CA LEU A 152 -6.65 13.27 -6.80
C LEU A 152 -5.39 13.33 -5.92
N ARG A 153 -5.22 12.36 -5.02
CA ARG A 153 -3.98 12.17 -4.25
C ARG A 153 -2.80 11.89 -5.18
N CYS A 154 -2.92 10.93 -6.10
CA CYS A 154 -1.88 10.61 -7.08
C CYS A 154 -1.51 11.82 -7.96
N PHE A 155 -2.49 12.64 -8.31
CA PHE A 155 -2.29 13.91 -9.02
C PHE A 155 -1.47 14.89 -8.16
N SER A 156 -1.87 15.11 -6.91
CA SER A 156 -1.16 15.98 -5.96
C SER A 156 0.27 15.53 -5.70
N ASP A 157 0.44 14.23 -5.42
CA ASP A 157 1.75 13.62 -5.19
C ASP A 157 2.66 13.74 -6.43
N GLY A 158 2.12 13.54 -7.63
CA GLY A 158 2.84 13.67 -8.90
C GLY A 158 3.37 15.08 -9.15
N LEU A 159 2.65 16.11 -8.71
CA LEU A 159 3.10 17.50 -8.71
C LEU A 159 4.17 17.79 -7.62
N GLY A 160 4.37 16.88 -6.68
CA GLY A 160 5.24 17.06 -5.53
C GLY A 160 4.56 17.68 -4.31
N HIS A 161 3.23 17.79 -4.31
CA HIS A 161 2.44 18.32 -3.21
C HIS A 161 1.84 17.19 -2.37
N THR A 162 2.61 16.64 -1.42
CA THR A 162 2.19 15.50 -0.58
C THR A 162 1.50 15.90 0.73
N ARG A 163 1.55 17.17 1.11
CA ARG A 163 0.92 17.68 2.34
C ARG A 163 -0.61 17.50 2.40
N PRO A 164 -1.38 17.71 1.31
CA PRO A 164 -2.84 17.54 1.37
C PRO A 164 -3.25 16.14 1.81
N SER A 165 -2.61 15.10 1.29
CA SER A 165 -2.91 13.72 1.68
C SER A 165 -2.57 13.43 3.15
N MET A 166 -1.51 14.03 3.69
CA MET A 166 -1.17 13.95 5.10
C MET A 166 -2.25 14.59 5.98
N VAL A 167 -2.62 15.83 5.67
CA VAL A 167 -3.61 16.58 6.48
C VAL A 167 -4.96 15.88 6.46
N LEU A 168 -5.42 15.47 5.27
CA LEU A 168 -6.69 14.74 5.13
C LEU A 168 -6.64 13.35 5.77
N GLY A 169 -5.49 12.68 5.75
CA GLY A 169 -5.32 11.40 6.45
C GLY A 169 -5.44 11.56 7.96
N ILE A 170 -4.81 12.59 8.55
CA ILE A 170 -4.90 12.89 9.99
C ILE A 170 -6.34 13.26 10.36
N ILE A 171 -6.97 14.18 9.62
CA ILE A 171 -8.35 14.57 9.89
C ILE A 171 -9.30 13.37 9.70
N GLY A 172 -9.06 12.53 8.68
CA GLY A 172 -9.81 11.29 8.48
C GLY A 172 -9.74 10.35 9.67
N LEU A 173 -8.54 10.15 10.25
CA LEU A 173 -8.37 9.38 11.48
C LEU A 173 -9.13 9.99 12.66
N LEU A 174 -9.02 11.31 12.84
CA LEU A 174 -9.73 12.01 13.92
C LEU A 174 -11.24 11.96 13.77
N LEU A 175 -11.77 11.97 12.54
CA LEU A 175 -13.20 11.80 12.24
C LEU A 175 -13.66 10.35 12.34
N ASN A 176 -12.79 9.39 12.06
CA ASN A 176 -13.12 7.96 12.14
C ASN A 176 -13.51 7.56 13.56
N ILE A 177 -12.84 8.09 14.59
CA ILE A 177 -13.15 7.76 16.00
C ILE A 177 -14.58 8.15 16.39
N PRO A 178 -15.04 9.42 16.28
CA PRO A 178 -16.40 9.79 16.60
C PRO A 178 -17.43 9.17 15.65
N ALA A 179 -17.11 8.97 14.37
CA ALA A 179 -18.00 8.30 13.42
C ALA A 179 -18.24 6.85 13.86
N ASN A 180 -17.20 6.09 14.18
CA ASN A 180 -17.34 4.76 14.76
C ASN A 180 -18.18 4.77 16.04
N TYR A 181 -17.91 5.72 16.95
CA TYR A 181 -18.66 5.82 18.19
C TYR A 181 -20.17 6.04 17.94
N ILE A 182 -20.51 6.89 16.98
CA ILE A 182 -21.90 7.19 16.62
C ILE A 182 -22.59 5.98 15.99
N PHE A 183 -22.00 5.36 14.97
CA PHE A 183 -22.64 4.29 14.22
C PHE A 183 -22.63 2.93 14.95
N ILE A 184 -21.54 2.61 15.66
CA ILE A 184 -21.42 1.35 16.39
C ILE A 184 -22.41 1.33 17.57
N TYR A 185 -22.41 2.40 18.40
CA TYR A 185 -23.18 2.44 19.64
C TYR A 185 -24.56 3.11 19.51
N GLY A 186 -24.92 3.60 18.32
CA GLY A 186 -26.24 4.18 18.09
C GLY A 186 -26.49 5.46 18.86
N LYS A 187 -25.65 6.49 18.64
CA LYS A 187 -25.82 7.80 19.27
C LYS A 187 -26.51 8.79 18.33
N PHE A 188 -26.99 9.91 18.89
CA PHE A 188 -27.68 10.99 18.14
C PHE A 188 -28.92 10.53 17.35
N GLY A 189 -29.66 9.53 17.86
CA GLY A 189 -30.91 9.05 17.26
C GLY A 189 -30.72 8.00 16.17
N LEU A 190 -29.48 7.56 15.90
CA LEU A 190 -29.22 6.43 15.02
C LEU A 190 -29.33 5.09 15.78
N PRO A 191 -29.77 4.01 15.11
CA PRO A 191 -29.76 2.69 15.73
C PRO A 191 -28.31 2.20 15.94
N ALA A 192 -28.11 1.41 17.01
CA ALA A 192 -26.84 0.74 17.24
C ALA A 192 -26.61 -0.34 16.15
N MET A 193 -25.56 -0.17 15.33
CA MET A 193 -25.30 -1.04 14.18
C MET A 193 -24.17 -2.06 14.44
N GLY A 194 -23.51 -2.00 15.61
CA GLY A 194 -22.40 -2.90 15.92
C GLY A 194 -21.29 -2.83 14.88
N GLY A 195 -20.77 -4.00 14.45
CA GLY A 195 -19.73 -4.10 13.44
C GLY A 195 -20.08 -3.50 12.08
N VAL A 196 -21.35 -3.50 11.68
CA VAL A 196 -21.82 -2.84 10.45
C VAL A 196 -21.60 -1.33 10.52
N GLY A 197 -21.70 -0.74 11.71
CA GLY A 197 -21.45 0.68 11.96
C GLY A 197 -20.03 1.10 11.61
N CYS A 198 -19.02 0.23 11.81
CA CYS A 198 -17.65 0.48 11.33
C CYS A 198 -17.61 0.69 9.82
N GLY A 199 -18.35 -0.10 9.05
CA GLY A 199 -18.43 0.03 7.61
C GLY A 199 -18.97 1.39 7.16
N TRP A 200 -20.05 1.87 7.81
CA TRP A 200 -20.62 3.20 7.54
C TRP A 200 -19.67 4.34 7.96
N ALA A 201 -18.99 4.20 9.10
CA ALA A 201 -17.98 5.17 9.52
C ALA A 201 -16.83 5.28 8.51
N THR A 202 -16.34 4.14 8.04
CA THR A 202 -15.30 4.07 7.01
C THR A 202 -15.77 4.71 5.69
N ALA A 203 -17.00 4.40 5.23
CA ALA A 203 -17.57 5.00 4.02
C ALA A 203 -17.73 6.53 4.15
N LEU A 204 -18.16 7.01 5.31
CA LEU A 204 -18.27 8.45 5.60
C LEU A 204 -16.90 9.15 5.53
N VAL A 205 -15.87 8.55 6.14
CA VAL A 205 -14.50 9.09 6.11
C VAL A 205 -13.95 9.10 4.68
N MET A 206 -14.20 8.06 3.88
CA MET A 206 -13.83 8.02 2.46
C MET A 206 -14.49 9.17 1.68
N GLY A 207 -15.78 9.43 1.92
CA GLY A 207 -16.50 10.56 1.34
C GLY A 207 -15.92 11.91 1.76
N PHE A 208 -15.63 12.07 3.06
CA PHE A 208 -14.99 13.27 3.60
C PHE A 208 -13.62 13.53 2.97
N MET A 209 -12.78 12.49 2.83
CA MET A 209 -11.47 12.61 2.21
C MET A 209 -11.56 13.05 0.74
N LEU A 210 -12.55 12.55 -0.01
CA LEU A 210 -12.82 12.99 -1.37
C LEU A 210 -13.19 14.47 -1.40
N VAL A 211 -14.19 14.88 -0.62
CA VAL A 211 -14.64 16.27 -0.57
C VAL A 211 -13.51 17.20 -0.15
N GLY A 212 -12.77 16.85 0.90
CA GLY A 212 -11.62 17.61 1.37
C GLY A 212 -10.55 17.78 0.28
N MET A 213 -10.26 16.71 -0.47
CA MET A 213 -9.27 16.78 -1.56
C MET A 213 -9.77 17.58 -2.75
N LEU A 214 -11.05 17.49 -3.11
CA LEU A 214 -11.67 18.30 -4.15
C LEU A 214 -11.61 19.79 -3.80
N VAL A 215 -11.98 20.15 -2.57
CA VAL A 215 -11.89 21.52 -2.04
C VAL A 215 -10.47 22.03 -2.09
N TRP A 216 -9.51 21.21 -1.63
CA TRP A 216 -8.10 21.59 -1.62
C TRP A 216 -7.57 21.84 -3.03
N VAL A 217 -7.81 20.92 -3.97
CA VAL A 217 -7.38 21.04 -5.36
C VAL A 217 -8.06 22.20 -6.08
N ARG A 218 -9.32 22.51 -5.73
CA ARG A 218 -10.08 23.62 -6.34
C ARG A 218 -9.56 24.99 -5.94
N TRP A 219 -9.10 25.14 -4.70
CA TRP A 219 -8.79 26.47 -4.15
C TRP A 219 -7.29 26.77 -4.04
N ALA A 220 -6.45 25.74 -3.88
CA ALA A 220 -5.02 26.00 -3.73
C ALA A 220 -4.39 26.46 -5.07
N PRO A 221 -3.60 27.55 -5.04
CA PRO A 221 -3.04 28.16 -6.25
C PRO A 221 -2.12 27.23 -7.05
N CYS A 222 -1.44 26.29 -6.38
CA CYS A 222 -0.48 25.36 -7.01
C CYS A 222 -1.12 24.39 -8.02
N TYR A 223 -2.44 24.23 -8.02
CA TYR A 223 -3.13 23.35 -8.98
C TYR A 223 -3.76 24.10 -10.16
N ARG A 224 -3.76 25.46 -10.15
CA ARG A 224 -4.44 26.28 -11.17
C ARG A 224 -3.89 26.05 -12.58
N ALA A 225 -2.58 25.89 -12.71
CA ALA A 225 -1.92 25.68 -13.99
C ALA A 225 -2.38 24.39 -14.71
N SER A 226 -2.76 23.35 -13.94
CA SER A 226 -3.29 22.10 -14.52
C SER A 226 -4.70 22.23 -15.11
N ALA A 227 -5.44 23.30 -14.76
CA ALA A 227 -6.80 23.57 -15.24
C ALA A 227 -7.76 22.36 -15.16
N LEU A 228 -7.70 21.59 -14.06
CA LEU A 228 -8.46 20.35 -13.88
C LEU A 228 -9.96 20.56 -14.03
N PHE A 229 -10.49 21.66 -13.47
CA PHE A 229 -11.93 21.98 -13.48
C PHE A 229 -12.33 22.96 -14.60
N ALA A 230 -11.45 23.25 -15.57
CA ALA A 230 -11.72 24.25 -16.61
C ALA A 230 -12.81 23.81 -17.61
N ARG A 231 -12.87 22.53 -17.90
CA ARG A 231 -13.86 21.96 -18.83
C ARG A 231 -14.19 20.52 -18.46
N PHE A 232 -15.38 20.09 -18.87
CA PHE A 232 -15.79 18.69 -18.81
C PHE A 232 -15.28 17.97 -20.06
N GLU A 233 -14.76 16.73 -19.89
CA GLU A 233 -14.34 15.88 -21.01
C GLU A 233 -14.94 14.48 -20.84
N TRP A 234 -15.55 13.97 -21.90
CA TRP A 234 -16.05 12.60 -21.94
C TRP A 234 -14.91 11.58 -21.88
N PRO A 235 -15.18 10.33 -21.45
CA PRO A 235 -14.16 9.29 -21.38
C PRO A 235 -13.52 9.04 -22.76
N GLN A 236 -12.20 9.08 -22.80
CA GLN A 236 -11.40 8.80 -23.99
C GLN A 236 -10.71 7.45 -23.82
N TRP A 237 -11.25 6.41 -24.48
CA TRP A 237 -10.76 5.05 -24.32
C TRP A 237 -9.26 4.90 -24.55
N LEU A 238 -8.69 5.62 -25.52
CA LEU A 238 -7.25 5.55 -25.81
C LEU A 238 -6.38 5.99 -24.63
N VAL A 239 -6.78 7.04 -23.91
CA VAL A 239 -6.06 7.54 -22.74
C VAL A 239 -6.25 6.59 -21.56
N ILE A 240 -7.48 6.13 -21.32
CA ILE A 240 -7.83 5.16 -20.27
C ILE A 240 -7.05 3.86 -20.50
N ARG A 241 -6.99 3.33 -21.72
CA ARG A 241 -6.21 2.14 -22.06
C ARG A 241 -4.72 2.30 -21.77
N ARG A 242 -4.15 3.49 -21.99
CA ARG A 242 -2.75 3.80 -21.65
C ARG A 242 -2.52 3.85 -20.14
N LEU A 243 -3.48 4.34 -19.36
CA LEU A 243 -3.43 4.29 -17.89
C LEU A 243 -3.55 2.85 -17.39
N LEU A 244 -4.49 2.07 -17.91
CA LEU A 244 -4.64 0.64 -17.58
C LEU A 244 -3.39 -0.18 -17.92
N ALA A 245 -2.74 0.10 -19.05
CA ALA A 245 -1.51 -0.60 -19.44
C ALA A 245 -0.35 -0.44 -18.45
N ILE A 246 -0.37 0.61 -17.64
CA ILE A 246 0.58 0.85 -16.54
C ILE A 246 -0.01 0.39 -15.21
N GLY A 247 -1.28 0.72 -14.96
CA GLY A 247 -1.93 0.53 -13.68
C GLY A 247 -2.26 -0.94 -13.37
N VAL A 248 -2.77 -1.69 -14.34
CA VAL A 248 -3.09 -3.12 -14.12
C VAL A 248 -1.85 -3.90 -13.68
N PRO A 249 -0.67 -3.79 -14.32
CA PRO A 249 0.53 -4.42 -13.82
C PRO A 249 0.91 -3.97 -12.40
N ILE A 250 0.72 -2.70 -12.03
CA ILE A 250 0.99 -2.23 -10.66
C ILE A 250 0.01 -2.89 -9.69
N GLY A 251 -1.29 -2.88 -10.00
CA GLY A 251 -2.32 -3.47 -9.15
C GLY A 251 -2.11 -4.97 -8.93
N VAL A 252 -1.81 -5.71 -10.00
CA VAL A 252 -1.52 -7.14 -9.92
C VAL A 252 -0.27 -7.41 -9.08
N ALA A 253 0.81 -6.61 -9.22
CA ALA A 253 2.01 -6.78 -8.42
C ALA A 253 1.73 -6.54 -6.92
N VAL A 254 1.00 -5.47 -6.57
CA VAL A 254 0.62 -5.17 -5.18
C VAL A 254 -0.31 -6.24 -4.61
N PHE A 255 -1.27 -6.72 -5.41
CA PHE A 255 -2.16 -7.81 -5.01
C PHE A 255 -1.39 -9.12 -4.78
N ALA A 256 -0.46 -9.46 -5.68
CA ALA A 256 0.37 -10.66 -5.57
C ALA A 256 1.25 -10.63 -4.31
N GLU A 257 1.81 -9.48 -3.98
CA GLU A 257 2.59 -9.26 -2.77
C GLU A 257 1.72 -9.44 -1.50
N ALA A 258 0.55 -8.81 -1.44
CA ALA A 258 -0.36 -8.95 -0.31
C ALA A 258 -0.91 -10.38 -0.18
N SER A 259 -1.22 -11.03 -1.30
CA SER A 259 -1.81 -12.38 -1.31
C SER A 259 -0.86 -13.48 -0.85
N ILE A 260 0.46 -13.33 -1.04
CA ILE A 260 1.41 -14.34 -0.51
C ILE A 260 1.43 -14.34 1.03
N PHE A 261 1.37 -13.17 1.67
CA PHE A 261 1.27 -13.08 3.13
C PHE A 261 -0.03 -13.70 3.64
N ALA A 262 -1.15 -13.50 2.92
CA ALA A 262 -2.43 -14.12 3.26
C ALA A 262 -2.38 -15.65 3.12
N VAL A 263 -1.77 -16.18 2.07
CA VAL A 263 -1.60 -17.63 1.88
C VAL A 263 -0.72 -18.23 2.96
N ILE A 264 0.38 -17.58 3.31
CA ILE A 264 1.24 -18.03 4.41
C ILE A 264 0.50 -18.02 5.75
N ALA A 265 -0.31 -17.00 6.02
CA ALA A 265 -1.15 -16.96 7.23
C ALA A 265 -2.14 -18.14 7.27
N LEU A 266 -2.74 -18.50 6.12
CA LEU A 266 -3.61 -19.68 6.02
C LEU A 266 -2.84 -21.00 6.26
N LEU A 267 -1.66 -21.16 5.70
CA LEU A 267 -0.82 -22.33 5.93
C LEU A 267 -0.40 -22.48 7.39
N ILE A 268 -0.08 -21.36 8.05
CA ILE A 268 0.25 -21.31 9.48
C ILE A 268 -0.98 -21.66 10.33
N GLY A 269 -2.19 -21.39 9.85
CA GLY A 269 -3.44 -21.69 10.54
C GLY A 269 -3.57 -23.15 11.02
N GLY A 270 -2.98 -24.09 10.29
CA GLY A 270 -2.93 -25.51 10.65
C GLY A 270 -1.92 -25.89 11.73
N LEU A 271 -1.04 -24.97 12.16
CA LEU A 271 0.06 -25.25 13.10
C LEU A 271 -0.27 -24.96 14.57
N GLY A 272 -1.50 -24.54 14.87
CA GLY A 272 -1.99 -24.30 16.22
C GLY A 272 -2.06 -22.83 16.64
N ALA A 273 -2.92 -22.54 17.61
CA ALA A 273 -3.30 -21.18 18.01
C ALA A 273 -2.11 -20.32 18.48
N THR A 274 -1.17 -20.89 19.24
CA THR A 274 0.04 -20.19 19.71
C THR A 274 0.91 -19.72 18.56
N VAL A 275 1.06 -20.56 17.52
CA VAL A 275 1.86 -20.23 16.34
C VAL A 275 1.18 -19.14 15.51
N VAL A 276 -0.14 -19.24 15.32
CA VAL A 276 -0.94 -18.22 14.63
C VAL A 276 -0.85 -16.87 15.35
N ALA A 277 -0.97 -16.86 16.68
CA ALA A 277 -0.86 -15.63 17.46
C ALA A 277 0.54 -14.98 17.32
N GLY A 278 1.62 -15.78 17.43
CA GLY A 278 2.99 -15.30 17.24
C GLY A 278 3.23 -14.76 15.82
N HIS A 279 2.68 -15.43 14.80
CA HIS A 279 2.74 -14.97 13.41
C HIS A 279 2.03 -13.63 13.23
N GLN A 280 0.82 -13.48 13.78
CA GLN A 280 0.06 -12.23 13.67
C GLN A 280 0.79 -11.06 14.33
N ILE A 281 1.43 -11.25 15.48
CA ILE A 281 2.25 -10.22 16.12
C ILE A 281 3.41 -9.80 15.20
N ALA A 282 4.19 -10.77 14.69
CA ALA A 282 5.32 -10.49 13.81
C ALA A 282 4.87 -9.80 12.52
N LEU A 283 3.77 -10.24 11.90
CA LEU A 283 3.23 -9.66 10.67
C LEU A 283 2.71 -8.23 10.89
N ASN A 284 1.98 -7.99 11.99
CA ASN A 284 1.44 -6.68 12.33
C ASN A 284 2.55 -5.65 12.52
N PHE A 285 3.56 -6.01 13.32
CA PHE A 285 4.71 -5.13 13.55
C PHE A 285 5.50 -4.87 12.26
N SER A 286 5.77 -5.92 11.47
CA SER A 286 6.46 -5.81 10.18
C SER A 286 5.73 -4.89 9.20
N SER A 287 4.39 -4.96 9.16
CA SER A 287 3.57 -4.11 8.30
C SER A 287 3.68 -2.63 8.68
N MET A 288 3.80 -2.30 9.97
CA MET A 288 4.01 -0.92 10.41
C MET A 288 5.39 -0.40 9.98
N VAL A 289 6.42 -1.22 10.16
CA VAL A 289 7.81 -0.89 9.77
C VAL A 289 7.92 -0.71 8.25
N PHE A 290 7.21 -1.51 7.47
CA PHE A 290 7.14 -1.46 6.01
C PHE A 290 6.59 -0.14 5.46
N MET A 291 5.74 0.59 6.18
CA MET A 291 5.14 1.84 5.69
C MET A 291 6.18 2.91 5.33
N ILE A 292 7.36 2.89 5.96
CA ILE A 292 8.43 3.87 5.68
C ILE A 292 9.13 3.57 4.35
N PRO A 293 9.69 2.38 4.07
CA PRO A 293 10.27 2.08 2.75
C PRO A 293 9.24 2.15 1.62
N TYR A 294 7.99 1.77 1.87
CA TYR A 294 6.90 1.94 0.91
C TYR A 294 6.70 3.42 0.51
N SER A 295 6.68 4.31 1.49
CA SER A 295 6.53 5.76 1.26
C SER A 295 7.76 6.36 0.54
N LEU A 296 8.97 5.88 0.86
CA LEU A 296 10.18 6.22 0.12
C LEU A 296 10.10 5.77 -1.33
N GLY A 297 9.54 4.59 -1.60
CA GLY A 297 9.27 4.10 -2.95
C GLY A 297 8.28 4.98 -3.72
N MET A 298 7.23 5.46 -3.05
CA MET A 298 6.27 6.42 -3.65
C MET A 298 6.96 7.75 -3.99
N ALA A 299 7.75 8.29 -3.08
CA ALA A 299 8.53 9.51 -3.32
C ALA A 299 9.56 9.32 -4.46
N ALA A 300 10.20 8.14 -4.54
CA ALA A 300 11.08 7.78 -5.64
C ALA A 300 10.36 7.79 -6.99
N THR A 301 9.10 7.30 -7.05
CA THR A 301 8.27 7.36 -8.26
C THR A 301 8.12 8.79 -8.78
N VAL A 302 7.86 9.73 -7.88
CA VAL A 302 7.70 11.15 -8.20
C VAL A 302 9.02 11.77 -8.66
N ARG A 303 10.10 11.60 -7.89
CA ARG A 303 11.41 12.19 -8.19
C ARG A 303 11.98 11.68 -9.52
N VAL A 304 11.93 10.37 -9.74
CA VAL A 304 12.37 9.73 -10.99
C VAL A 304 11.49 10.21 -12.16
N GLY A 305 10.17 10.23 -11.98
CA GLY A 305 9.24 10.69 -13.01
C GLY A 305 9.50 12.14 -13.42
N GLN A 306 9.66 13.05 -12.46
CA GLN A 306 9.96 14.46 -12.71
C GLN A 306 11.32 14.66 -13.41
N ALA A 307 12.35 13.91 -12.99
CA ALA A 307 13.67 13.98 -13.64
C ALA A 307 13.62 13.49 -15.11
N LEU A 308 12.88 12.41 -15.38
CA LEU A 308 12.66 11.93 -16.75
C LEU A 308 11.86 12.92 -17.59
N GLY A 309 10.85 13.57 -16.99
CA GLY A 309 10.09 14.62 -17.65
C GLY A 309 10.96 15.79 -18.08
N ARG A 310 11.93 16.21 -17.26
CA ARG A 310 12.93 17.24 -17.60
C ARG A 310 13.95 16.82 -18.68
N GLY A 311 13.88 15.59 -19.20
CA GLY A 311 14.88 15.05 -20.11
C GLY A 311 16.21 14.74 -19.46
N GLN A 312 16.26 14.51 -18.15
CA GLN A 312 17.47 14.30 -17.35
C GLN A 312 17.59 12.85 -16.82
N PRO A 313 17.81 11.84 -17.66
CA PRO A 313 17.85 10.44 -17.23
C PRO A 313 19.00 10.10 -16.27
N ARG A 314 20.10 10.88 -16.28
CA ARG A 314 21.19 10.75 -15.31
C ARG A 314 20.73 11.15 -13.90
N GLU A 315 19.96 12.22 -13.77
CA GLU A 315 19.36 12.66 -12.51
C GLU A 315 18.30 11.67 -12.02
N ALA A 316 17.49 11.11 -12.93
CA ALA A 316 16.53 10.06 -12.59
C ALA A 316 17.23 8.81 -11.98
N ARG A 317 18.35 8.39 -12.56
CA ARG A 317 19.18 7.30 -12.01
C ARG A 317 19.76 7.67 -10.64
N PHE A 318 20.24 8.92 -10.50
CA PHE A 318 20.79 9.41 -9.24
C PHE A 318 19.71 9.44 -8.14
N ALA A 319 18.53 9.98 -8.42
CA ALA A 319 17.40 10.01 -7.49
C ALA A 319 16.97 8.59 -7.06
N ALA A 320 16.89 7.64 -7.98
CA ALA A 320 16.64 6.24 -7.67
C ALA A 320 17.69 5.64 -6.73
N GLY A 321 18.99 5.92 -6.99
CA GLY A 321 20.09 5.45 -6.14
C GLY A 321 20.04 6.04 -4.72
N VAL A 322 19.76 7.34 -4.59
CA VAL A 322 19.63 8.00 -3.28
C VAL A 322 18.41 7.44 -2.52
N SER A 323 17.29 7.19 -3.21
CA SER A 323 16.10 6.60 -2.59
C SER A 323 16.37 5.18 -2.06
N MET A 324 17.08 4.35 -2.82
CA MET A 324 17.50 3.01 -2.36
C MET A 324 18.47 3.09 -1.19
N GLY A 325 19.43 4.02 -1.23
CA GLY A 325 20.38 4.25 -0.13
C GLY A 325 19.67 4.68 1.16
N ALA A 326 18.67 5.58 1.06
CA ALA A 326 17.87 6.02 2.19
C ALA A 326 17.04 4.88 2.79
N ALA A 327 16.41 4.05 1.93
CA ALA A 327 15.64 2.90 2.38
C ALA A 327 16.52 1.83 3.02
N LEU A 328 17.73 1.57 2.51
CA LEU A 328 18.71 0.68 3.13
C LEU A 328 19.20 1.20 4.48
N GLY A 329 19.48 2.51 4.59
CA GLY A 329 19.83 3.13 5.87
C GLY A 329 18.73 2.95 6.92
N TYR A 330 17.47 3.13 6.51
CA TYR A 330 16.33 2.84 7.37
C TYR A 330 16.22 1.35 7.72
N ALA A 331 16.44 0.44 6.74
CA ALA A 331 16.42 -1.00 6.97
C ALA A 331 17.48 -1.44 7.98
N CYS A 332 18.69 -0.88 7.92
CA CYS A 332 19.73 -1.11 8.94
C CYS A 332 19.25 -0.71 10.33
N LEU A 333 18.65 0.48 10.47
CA LEU A 333 18.15 0.96 11.74
C LEU A 333 16.99 0.09 12.26
N SER A 334 15.98 -0.15 11.42
CA SER A 334 14.80 -0.92 11.80
C SER A 334 15.13 -2.37 12.12
N ALA A 335 15.96 -3.03 11.31
CA ALA A 335 16.41 -4.40 11.57
C ALA A 335 17.20 -4.52 12.86
N SER A 336 18.11 -3.57 13.15
CA SER A 336 18.86 -3.56 14.42
C SER A 336 17.92 -3.40 15.61
N LEU A 337 16.95 -2.47 15.56
CA LEU A 337 15.97 -2.29 16.63
C LEU A 337 15.08 -3.54 16.80
N MET A 338 14.64 -4.15 15.70
CA MET A 338 13.84 -5.37 15.74
C MET A 338 14.59 -6.53 16.37
N LEU A 339 15.87 -6.72 16.06
CA LEU A 339 16.70 -7.77 16.65
C LEU A 339 16.96 -7.55 18.15
N LEU A 340 17.26 -6.31 18.54
CA LEU A 340 17.54 -5.95 19.93
C LEU A 340 16.31 -6.00 20.82
N LEU A 341 15.14 -5.59 20.29
CA LEU A 341 13.90 -5.43 21.06
C LEU A 341 12.83 -6.48 20.74
N ARG A 342 13.19 -7.61 20.08
CA ARG A 342 12.24 -8.62 19.59
C ARG A 342 11.28 -9.15 20.66
N GLU A 343 11.78 -9.39 21.89
CA GLU A 343 10.95 -9.88 23.00
C GLU A 343 10.06 -8.77 23.55
N GLN A 344 10.60 -7.56 23.74
CA GLN A 344 9.85 -6.40 24.22
C GLN A 344 8.73 -6.02 23.24
N ILE A 345 9.01 -6.09 21.92
CA ILE A 345 7.99 -5.88 20.88
C ILE A 345 6.85 -6.90 21.05
N ALA A 346 7.18 -8.19 21.21
CA ALA A 346 6.18 -9.23 21.41
C ALA A 346 5.39 -9.06 22.71
N GLN A 347 6.04 -8.63 23.81
CA GLN A 347 5.42 -8.36 25.11
C GLN A 347 4.37 -7.23 25.06
N ILE A 348 4.47 -6.27 24.14
CA ILE A 348 3.45 -5.21 23.96
C ILE A 348 2.09 -5.82 23.61
N TYR A 349 2.09 -6.95 22.90
CA TYR A 349 0.86 -7.57 22.37
C TYR A 349 0.26 -8.62 23.34
N THR A 350 1.09 -9.35 24.09
CA THR A 350 0.63 -10.45 24.94
C THR A 350 1.58 -10.72 26.10
N PRO A 351 1.06 -11.16 27.27
CA PRO A 351 1.88 -11.66 28.38
C PRO A 351 2.25 -13.15 28.24
N ASP A 352 1.68 -13.89 27.27
CA ASP A 352 1.91 -15.32 27.10
C ASP A 352 3.33 -15.61 26.58
N LYS A 353 4.14 -16.26 27.41
CA LYS A 353 5.56 -16.57 27.12
C LYS A 353 5.73 -17.48 25.90
N ALA A 354 4.78 -18.41 25.65
CA ALA A 354 4.86 -19.30 24.49
C ALA A 354 4.64 -18.53 23.19
N VAL A 355 3.67 -17.63 23.16
CA VAL A 355 3.41 -16.75 22.02
C VAL A 355 4.56 -15.76 21.80
N ILE A 356 5.11 -15.19 22.88
CA ILE A 356 6.28 -14.29 22.82
C ILE A 356 7.48 -14.98 22.17
N ALA A 357 7.77 -16.22 22.55
CA ALA A 357 8.91 -16.99 22.00
C ALA A 357 8.76 -17.21 20.48
N VAL A 358 7.56 -17.57 20.02
CA VAL A 358 7.26 -17.72 18.59
C VAL A 358 7.38 -16.37 17.86
N ALA A 359 6.73 -15.33 18.39
CA ALA A 359 6.76 -13.99 17.79
C ALA A 359 8.20 -13.45 17.70
N ALA A 360 9.00 -13.56 18.76
CA ALA A 360 10.39 -13.12 18.79
C ALA A 360 11.25 -13.85 17.74
N THR A 361 11.01 -15.15 17.53
CA THR A 361 11.68 -15.93 16.48
C THR A 361 11.31 -15.43 15.08
N LEU A 362 10.02 -15.18 14.83
CA LEU A 362 9.55 -14.71 13.54
C LEU A 362 9.97 -13.26 13.25
N ILE A 363 10.09 -12.41 14.28
CA ILE A 363 10.63 -11.05 14.17
C ILE A 363 12.09 -11.06 13.68
N VAL A 364 12.90 -12.10 14.01
CA VAL A 364 14.26 -12.24 13.46
C VAL A 364 14.21 -12.38 11.93
N TYR A 365 13.33 -13.23 11.39
CA TYR A 365 13.16 -13.36 9.93
C TYR A 365 12.64 -12.08 9.32
N SER A 366 11.73 -11.37 10.02
CA SER A 366 11.27 -10.06 9.60
C SER A 366 12.40 -9.04 9.50
N ALA A 367 13.30 -9.00 10.49
CA ALA A 367 14.47 -8.13 10.46
C ALA A 367 15.40 -8.45 9.28
N LEU A 368 15.57 -9.73 8.94
CA LEU A 368 16.39 -10.16 7.81
C LEU A 368 15.79 -9.71 6.47
N PHE A 369 14.49 -9.85 6.27
CA PHE A 369 13.89 -9.44 5.00
C PHE A 369 13.74 -7.93 4.84
N GLN A 370 13.87 -7.11 5.90
CA GLN A 370 13.80 -5.64 5.80
C GLN A 370 14.76 -5.07 4.75
N PHE A 371 15.94 -5.64 4.60
CA PHE A 371 16.90 -5.21 3.58
C PHE A 371 16.40 -5.48 2.16
N SER A 372 15.91 -6.69 1.95
CA SER A 372 15.37 -7.11 0.65
C SER A 372 14.12 -6.33 0.30
N ASP A 373 13.24 -6.12 1.28
CA ASP A 373 12.00 -5.39 1.14
C ASP A 373 12.24 -3.90 0.83
N ALA A 374 13.17 -3.26 1.54
CA ALA A 374 13.56 -1.87 1.27
C ALA A 374 14.08 -1.68 -0.17
N ILE A 375 14.94 -2.60 -0.67
CA ILE A 375 15.44 -2.55 -2.04
C ILE A 375 14.31 -2.81 -3.04
N GLN A 376 13.50 -3.84 -2.80
CA GLN A 376 12.43 -4.27 -3.69
C GLN A 376 11.39 -3.15 -3.88
N VAL A 377 10.87 -2.58 -2.79
CA VAL A 377 9.79 -1.58 -2.87
C VAL A 377 10.27 -0.25 -3.45
N THR A 378 11.51 0.17 -3.13
CA THR A 378 12.08 1.41 -3.71
C THR A 378 12.47 1.22 -5.16
N ALA A 379 13.01 0.06 -5.56
CA ALA A 379 13.27 -0.26 -6.96
C ALA A 379 11.97 -0.33 -7.78
N ALA A 380 10.91 -0.97 -7.25
CA ALA A 380 9.59 -0.98 -7.87
C ALA A 380 9.02 0.44 -8.00
N GLY A 381 9.18 1.28 -6.97
CA GLY A 381 8.81 2.70 -7.01
C GLY A 381 9.53 3.48 -8.10
N ALA A 382 10.84 3.34 -8.18
CA ALA A 382 11.64 3.95 -9.25
C ALA A 382 11.22 3.44 -10.63
N LEU A 383 11.03 2.12 -10.81
CA LEU A 383 10.55 1.52 -12.07
C LEU A 383 9.16 2.02 -12.48
N ARG A 384 8.26 2.32 -11.53
CA ARG A 384 6.99 3.02 -11.81
C ARG A 384 7.28 4.41 -12.40
N GLY A 385 8.26 5.16 -11.87
CA GLY A 385 8.72 6.43 -12.44
C GLY A 385 9.22 6.30 -13.88
N TYR A 386 9.89 5.19 -14.23
CA TYR A 386 10.27 4.82 -15.60
C TYR A 386 9.09 4.30 -16.44
N GLN A 387 7.92 4.07 -15.87
CA GLN A 387 6.75 3.40 -16.47
C GLN A 387 7.04 1.96 -16.94
N ASP A 388 8.02 1.29 -16.33
CA ASP A 388 8.40 -0.10 -16.61
C ASP A 388 7.69 -1.06 -15.66
N THR A 389 6.36 -1.10 -15.74
CA THR A 389 5.51 -1.80 -14.75
C THR A 389 5.22 -3.25 -15.12
N ARG A 390 5.15 -3.58 -16.41
CA ARG A 390 4.85 -4.96 -16.85
C ARG A 390 5.92 -5.96 -16.45
N ILE A 391 7.20 -5.61 -16.69
CA ILE A 391 8.31 -6.50 -16.31
C ILE A 391 8.43 -6.54 -14.78
N THR A 392 8.23 -5.41 -14.09
CA THR A 392 8.17 -5.36 -12.63
C THR A 392 7.15 -6.34 -12.08
N MET A 393 5.92 -6.35 -12.60
CA MET A 393 4.87 -7.29 -12.22
C MET A 393 5.29 -8.75 -12.40
N LEU A 394 5.84 -9.10 -13.59
CA LEU A 394 6.24 -10.48 -13.88
C LEU A 394 7.36 -10.96 -12.94
N LEU A 395 8.35 -10.10 -12.67
CA LEU A 395 9.44 -10.41 -11.75
C LEU A 395 8.94 -10.58 -10.32
N THR A 396 8.01 -9.73 -9.87
CA THR A 396 7.39 -9.83 -8.54
C THR A 396 6.58 -11.12 -8.41
N LEU A 397 5.71 -11.43 -9.38
CA LEU A 397 4.94 -12.68 -9.40
C LEU A 397 5.85 -13.91 -9.35
N PHE A 398 6.87 -13.95 -10.20
CA PHE A 398 7.80 -15.07 -10.25
C PHE A 398 8.58 -15.22 -8.93
N ALA A 399 9.07 -14.13 -8.35
CA ALA A 399 9.82 -14.17 -7.11
C ALA A 399 8.98 -14.67 -5.92
N TYR A 400 7.76 -14.19 -5.79
CA TYR A 400 6.91 -14.54 -4.65
C TYR A 400 6.23 -15.88 -4.81
N TRP A 401 5.52 -16.09 -5.93
CA TRP A 401 4.72 -17.27 -6.16
C TRP A 401 5.51 -18.42 -6.77
N GLY A 402 6.51 -18.13 -7.62
CA GLY A 402 7.35 -19.14 -8.28
C GLY A 402 8.53 -19.60 -7.42
N ILE A 403 9.03 -18.77 -6.52
CA ILE A 403 10.21 -19.12 -5.68
C ILE A 403 9.82 -19.09 -4.19
N GLY A 404 9.33 -17.96 -3.68
CA GLY A 404 9.11 -17.75 -2.25
C GLY A 404 8.15 -18.76 -1.63
N LEU A 405 6.97 -18.90 -2.22
CA LEU A 405 5.94 -19.82 -1.72
C LEU A 405 6.38 -21.29 -1.80
N PRO A 406 6.90 -21.82 -2.94
CA PRO A 406 7.38 -23.20 -3.00
C PRO A 406 8.51 -23.50 -2.02
N VAL A 407 9.50 -22.59 -1.91
CA VAL A 407 10.60 -22.76 -0.94
C VAL A 407 10.05 -22.76 0.50
N GLY A 408 9.14 -21.83 0.82
CA GLY A 408 8.52 -21.76 2.14
C GLY A 408 7.70 -23.02 2.47
N TYR A 409 6.96 -23.53 1.51
CA TYR A 409 6.19 -24.77 1.65
C TYR A 409 7.11 -26.00 1.91
N VAL A 410 8.15 -26.13 1.11
CA VAL A 410 9.13 -27.24 1.24
C VAL A 410 9.85 -27.19 2.59
N LEU A 411 10.31 -26.03 3.02
CA LEU A 411 11.04 -25.90 4.31
C LEU A 411 10.10 -25.94 5.52
N GLY A 412 8.88 -25.44 5.39
CA GLY A 412 7.96 -25.29 6.51
C GLY A 412 7.06 -26.49 6.76
N LEU A 413 6.59 -27.16 5.71
CA LEU A 413 5.49 -28.10 5.79
C LEU A 413 5.78 -29.48 5.15
N SER A 414 6.86 -29.64 4.35
CA SER A 414 7.20 -30.91 3.73
C SER A 414 8.41 -31.58 4.38
N ASP A 415 8.48 -32.91 4.24
CA ASP A 415 9.58 -33.74 4.74
C ASP A 415 10.71 -33.93 3.72
N TRP A 416 10.67 -33.26 2.56
CA TRP A 416 11.61 -33.48 1.45
C TRP A 416 13.07 -33.14 1.76
N LEU A 417 13.30 -32.17 2.64
CA LEU A 417 14.64 -31.71 3.01
C LEU A 417 14.97 -31.98 4.49
N GLY A 418 14.16 -32.79 5.17
CA GLY A 418 14.27 -33.09 6.60
C GLY A 418 13.00 -32.78 7.36
N ALA A 419 13.07 -32.74 8.70
CA ALA A 419 11.90 -32.43 9.52
C ALA A 419 11.38 -31.00 9.22
N PRO A 420 10.04 -30.83 9.06
CA PRO A 420 9.46 -29.52 8.79
C PRO A 420 9.79 -28.50 9.87
N SER A 421 10.28 -27.33 9.48
CA SER A 421 10.61 -26.26 10.44
C SER A 421 9.42 -25.34 10.80
N GLY A 422 8.22 -25.74 10.40
CA GLY A 422 6.96 -25.05 10.72
C GLY A 422 6.93 -23.58 10.23
N PRO A 423 6.50 -22.64 11.09
CA PRO A 423 6.37 -21.24 10.71
C PRO A 423 7.69 -20.60 10.28
N SER A 424 8.82 -21.05 10.86
CA SER A 424 10.15 -20.54 10.49
C SER A 424 10.50 -20.85 9.04
N GLY A 425 10.18 -22.04 8.53
CA GLY A 425 10.43 -22.42 7.14
C GLY A 425 9.58 -21.59 6.16
N LEU A 426 8.32 -21.31 6.49
CA LEU A 426 7.47 -20.44 5.69
C LEU A 426 8.03 -19.02 5.62
N TRP A 427 8.54 -18.48 6.73
CA TRP A 427 9.18 -17.17 6.76
C TRP A 427 10.54 -17.14 6.04
N GLN A 428 11.31 -18.24 6.08
CA GLN A 428 12.52 -18.37 5.25
C GLN A 428 12.18 -18.30 3.77
N GLY A 429 11.10 -18.93 3.35
CA GLY A 429 10.58 -18.80 1.98
C GLY A 429 10.24 -17.36 1.60
N LEU A 430 9.65 -16.56 2.52
CA LEU A 430 9.43 -15.13 2.32
C LEU A 430 10.75 -14.38 2.14
N VAL A 431 11.75 -14.63 3.00
CA VAL A 431 13.08 -14.00 2.88
C VAL A 431 13.70 -14.31 1.51
N VAL A 432 13.65 -15.56 1.07
CA VAL A 432 14.18 -15.96 -0.25
C VAL A 432 13.42 -15.27 -1.37
N GLY A 433 12.08 -15.30 -1.35
CA GLY A 433 11.25 -14.66 -2.36
C GLY A 433 11.48 -13.16 -2.47
N LEU A 434 11.49 -12.44 -1.34
CA LEU A 434 11.78 -11.00 -1.27
C LEU A 434 13.19 -10.67 -1.76
N THR A 435 14.19 -11.50 -1.40
CA THR A 435 15.57 -11.32 -1.84
C THR A 435 15.70 -11.50 -3.35
N CYS A 436 15.07 -12.53 -3.92
CA CYS A 436 15.01 -12.71 -5.36
C CYS A 436 14.33 -11.53 -6.06
N ALA A 437 13.20 -11.04 -5.53
CA ALA A 437 12.52 -9.85 -6.05
C ALA A 437 13.43 -8.62 -6.01
N ALA A 438 14.09 -8.37 -4.88
CA ALA A 438 15.00 -7.24 -4.71
C ALA A 438 16.14 -7.25 -5.72
N VAL A 439 16.80 -8.39 -5.90
CA VAL A 439 17.89 -8.55 -6.87
C VAL A 439 17.40 -8.35 -8.30
N MET A 440 16.32 -9.02 -8.69
CA MET A 440 15.78 -8.92 -10.04
C MET A 440 15.30 -7.51 -10.38
N LEU A 441 14.61 -6.84 -9.45
CA LEU A 441 14.12 -5.46 -9.66
C LEU A 441 15.26 -4.44 -9.65
N ALA A 442 16.30 -4.61 -8.83
CA ALA A 442 17.48 -3.75 -8.84
C ALA A 442 18.23 -3.88 -10.17
N ILE A 443 18.43 -5.10 -10.69
CA ILE A 443 19.02 -5.35 -12.02
C ILE A 443 18.16 -4.71 -13.12
N ARG A 444 16.83 -4.89 -13.06
CA ARG A 444 15.91 -4.30 -14.02
C ARG A 444 15.98 -2.79 -14.02
N LEU A 445 15.99 -2.17 -12.83
CA LEU A 445 16.14 -0.72 -12.68
C LEU A 445 17.45 -0.22 -13.30
N ALA A 446 18.56 -0.89 -13.02
CA ALA A 446 19.86 -0.52 -13.62
C ALA A 446 19.83 -0.60 -15.14
N ARG A 447 19.19 -1.64 -15.73
CA ARG A 447 19.03 -1.79 -17.18
C ARG A 447 18.14 -0.71 -17.78
N SER A 448 16.99 -0.42 -17.16
CA SER A 448 16.05 0.61 -17.62
C SER A 448 16.68 2.00 -17.56
N ALA A 449 17.43 2.31 -16.49
CA ALA A 449 18.15 3.56 -16.37
C ALA A 449 19.24 3.72 -17.44
N ARG A 450 20.06 2.66 -17.69
CA ARG A 450 21.07 2.67 -18.74
C ARG A 450 20.48 2.86 -20.14
N LYS A 451 19.36 2.17 -20.43
CA LYS A 451 18.65 2.30 -21.72
C LYS A 451 18.20 3.73 -21.97
N ARG A 452 17.60 4.38 -20.95
CA ARG A 452 17.13 5.77 -21.07
C ARG A 452 18.28 6.76 -21.23
N ILE A 453 19.41 6.56 -20.55
CA ILE A 453 20.61 7.41 -20.74
C ILE A 453 21.15 7.31 -22.16
N ARG A 454 21.20 6.09 -22.74
CA ARG A 454 21.68 5.87 -24.12
C ARG A 454 20.75 6.46 -25.19
N GLN A 455 19.47 6.67 -24.90
CA GLN A 455 18.50 7.26 -25.84
C GLN A 455 18.62 8.78 -25.96
N VAL A 456 19.34 9.44 -25.06
CA VAL A 456 19.49 10.90 -25.00
C VAL A 456 20.91 11.33 -25.41
N ILE A 457 21.85 10.40 -25.49
CA ILE A 457 23.19 10.57 -26.08
C ILE A 457 23.11 10.26 -27.57
#